data_6fc43ff8a37dfe8fc61b247cbd0e61f6
#
_entry.id   6fc43ff8a37dfe8fc61b247cbd0e61f6
#
_cell.length_a   1.000
_cell.length_b   1.000
_cell.length_c   1.000
_cell.angle_alpha   90.00
_cell.angle_beta   90.00
_cell.angle_gamma   90.00
#
_symmetry.space_group_name_H-M   'P 1'
#
loop_
_entity.id
_entity.type
_entity.pdbx_description
1 polymer ?
#
loop_
_entity_poly.entity_id
_entity_poly.type
_entity_poly.pdbx_seq_one_letter_code
_entity_poly.pdbx_strand_id
1 'polypeptide(L)'
;IGGFTFSHGYDADTLAESAAGEREQVKEVNAEYEKDGVTLNFSAHKVYTVFSDEESSDPEPDEVQEVNGVTLSFRDSHYRFVPPDYEPSDEEKKLERRGELTISYGSDEVEDRQFQSVIWEKDGMSYILYGFDTGLDAQTMLELASGLVE
;
A
#
# COMPACT_ATOMS: atom_id res chain seq x y z
N ILE A 1 -0.43 -17.43 5.56
CA ILE A 1 -1.69 -17.08 4.92
C ILE A 1 -1.73 -17.63 3.49
N GLY A 2 -2.82 -18.29 3.11
CA GLY A 2 -3.00 -18.78 1.72
C GLY A 2 -1.86 -19.62 1.16
N GLY A 3 -1.10 -20.32 1.99
CA GLY A 3 0.09 -21.06 1.60
C GLY A 3 1.38 -20.24 1.60
N PHE A 4 1.32 -18.94 1.84
CA PHE A 4 2.50 -18.11 2.04
C PHE A 4 3.13 -18.37 3.40
N THR A 5 4.45 -18.44 3.40
CA THR A 5 5.25 -18.66 4.61
C THR A 5 5.72 -17.32 5.17
N PHE A 6 5.54 -17.13 6.47
CA PHE A 6 6.11 -15.98 7.17
C PHE A 6 7.63 -16.02 7.06
N SER A 7 8.22 -14.96 6.52
CA SER A 7 9.66 -14.82 6.35
C SER A 7 10.30 -14.13 7.55
N HIS A 8 9.92 -12.88 7.77
CA HIS A 8 10.37 -12.12 8.93
C HIS A 8 9.41 -10.97 9.23
N GLY A 9 9.48 -10.46 10.44
CA GLY A 9 8.73 -9.28 10.87
C GLY A 9 9.61 -8.35 11.68
N TYR A 10 9.27 -7.08 11.70
CA TYR A 10 9.96 -6.08 12.50
C TYR A 10 8.99 -4.98 12.94
N ASP A 11 9.30 -4.40 14.09
CA ASP A 11 8.61 -3.22 14.61
C ASP A 11 9.42 -1.99 14.20
N ALA A 12 8.76 -1.01 13.60
CA ALA A 12 9.36 0.28 13.32
C ALA A 12 8.68 1.36 14.16
N ASP A 13 9.48 2.14 14.85
CA ASP A 13 9.02 3.32 15.59
C ASP A 13 9.30 4.55 14.73
N THR A 14 8.25 5.20 14.25
CA THR A 14 8.36 6.47 13.52
C THR A 14 7.83 7.63 14.40
N LEU A 15 8.43 8.79 14.24
CA LEU A 15 7.94 10.01 14.89
C LEU A 15 7.00 10.73 13.94
N ALA A 16 5.73 10.85 14.33
CA ALA A 16 4.76 11.68 13.63
C ALA A 16 4.55 12.98 14.38
N GLU A 17 4.54 14.09 13.67
CA GLU A 17 4.22 15.40 14.21
C GLU A 17 2.72 15.63 14.11
N SER A 18 2.05 15.86 15.25
CA SER A 18 0.63 16.19 15.25
C SER A 18 0.39 17.61 14.75
N ALA A 19 -0.85 17.93 14.37
CA ALA A 19 -1.26 19.29 13.98
C ALA A 19 -1.04 20.34 15.08
N ALA A 20 -0.88 19.92 16.33
CA ALA A 20 -0.56 20.77 17.48
C ALA A 20 0.96 20.93 17.71
N GLY A 21 1.81 20.37 16.83
CA GLY A 21 3.26 20.39 16.98
C GLY A 21 3.82 19.43 18.01
N GLU A 22 3.00 18.53 18.53
CA GLU A 22 3.42 17.45 19.42
C GLU A 22 3.94 16.27 18.60
N ARG A 23 5.08 15.71 19.00
CA ARG A 23 5.64 14.51 18.36
C ARG A 23 5.16 13.28 19.12
N GLU A 24 4.39 12.46 18.44
CA GLU A 24 3.99 11.15 18.94
C GLU A 24 4.79 10.03 18.28
N GLN A 25 5.16 9.04 19.07
CA GLN A 25 5.79 7.83 18.56
C GLN A 25 4.72 6.93 17.93
N VAL A 26 4.83 6.72 16.61
CA VAL A 26 3.97 5.81 15.86
C VAL A 26 4.60 4.43 15.86
N LYS A 27 3.88 3.45 16.39
CA LYS A 27 4.28 2.06 16.28
C LYS A 27 3.72 1.45 14.98
N GLU A 28 4.60 0.95 14.17
CA GLU A 28 4.29 0.23 12.96
C GLU A 28 4.81 -1.20 13.08
N VAL A 29 3.95 -2.16 12.78
CA VAL A 29 4.32 -3.58 12.73
C VAL A 29 4.37 -3.99 11.27
N ASN A 30 5.47 -4.58 10.85
CA ASN A 30 5.69 -5.05 9.49
C ASN A 30 5.98 -6.55 9.49
N ALA A 31 5.45 -7.25 8.51
CA ALA A 31 5.70 -8.67 8.29
C ALA A 31 5.86 -8.95 6.80
N GLU A 32 6.74 -9.88 6.49
CA GLU A 32 6.97 -10.33 5.11
C GLU A 32 6.60 -11.80 4.97
N TYR A 33 5.89 -12.11 3.90
CA TYR A 33 5.48 -13.47 3.54
C TYR A 33 5.98 -13.83 2.15
N GLU A 34 6.44 -15.05 1.97
CA GLU A 34 6.95 -15.55 0.69
C GLU A 34 6.26 -16.83 0.25
N LYS A 35 6.01 -16.95 -1.06
CA LYS A 35 5.54 -18.17 -1.73
C LYS A 35 5.94 -18.15 -3.20
N ASP A 36 6.60 -19.20 -3.66
CA ASP A 36 6.95 -19.41 -5.07
C ASP A 36 7.64 -18.21 -5.74
N GLY A 37 8.52 -17.50 -5.02
CA GLY A 37 9.22 -16.32 -5.49
C GLY A 37 8.42 -15.03 -5.42
N VAL A 38 7.18 -15.08 -4.92
CA VAL A 38 6.34 -13.90 -4.68
C VAL A 38 6.49 -13.45 -3.23
N THR A 39 6.76 -12.17 -3.05
CA THR A 39 6.86 -11.55 -1.72
C THR A 39 5.66 -10.65 -1.48
N LEU A 40 4.97 -10.85 -0.37
CA LEU A 40 3.92 -9.98 0.14
C LEU A 40 4.36 -9.33 1.45
N ASN A 41 4.10 -8.05 1.57
CA ASN A 41 4.39 -7.28 2.76
C ASN A 41 3.07 -6.92 3.46
N PHE A 42 3.06 -7.06 4.77
CA PHE A 42 1.96 -6.64 5.62
C PHE A 42 2.45 -5.55 6.57
N SER A 43 1.69 -4.48 6.68
CA SER A 43 1.98 -3.39 7.61
C SER A 43 0.72 -3.00 8.38
N ALA A 44 0.89 -2.69 9.65
CA ALA A 44 -0.17 -2.21 10.52
C ALA A 44 0.32 -1.00 11.31
N HIS A 45 -0.44 0.08 11.30
CA HIS A 45 -0.15 1.27 12.08
C HIS A 45 -1.43 1.93 12.60
N LYS A 46 -1.29 2.72 13.65
CA LYS A 46 -2.42 3.45 14.20
C LYS A 46 -2.87 4.56 13.24
N VAL A 47 -4.17 4.67 13.03
CA VAL A 47 -4.74 5.74 12.22
C VAL A 47 -4.59 7.07 12.96
N TYR A 48 -3.89 8.01 12.35
CA TYR A 48 -3.83 9.39 12.78
C TYR A 48 -4.74 10.22 11.90
N THR A 49 -5.72 10.88 12.52
CA THR A 49 -6.55 11.83 11.78
C THR A 49 -5.70 13.08 11.56
N VAL A 50 -5.11 13.19 10.39
CA VAL A 50 -4.52 14.44 9.93
C VAL A 50 -5.66 15.26 9.36
N PHE A 51 -6.02 16.34 10.04
CA PHE A 51 -6.92 17.34 9.45
C PHE A 51 -6.12 18.11 8.41
N SER A 52 -6.09 17.63 7.18
CA SER A 52 -5.66 18.43 6.05
C SER A 52 -6.91 19.02 5.41
N ASP A 53 -6.97 20.33 5.30
CA ASP A 53 -8.02 21.04 4.56
C ASP A 53 -7.93 20.80 3.04
N GLU A 54 -6.96 20.01 2.60
CA GLU A 54 -6.88 19.57 1.21
C GLU A 54 -7.72 18.30 1.05
N GLU A 55 -8.72 18.38 0.22
CA GLU A 55 -9.41 17.22 -0.31
C GLU A 55 -8.38 16.37 -1.05
N SER A 56 -7.71 15.46 -0.34
CA SER A 56 -6.96 14.41 -0.99
C SER A 56 -7.98 13.50 -1.64
N SER A 57 -8.15 13.66 -2.94
CA SER A 57 -8.89 12.69 -3.73
C SER A 57 -8.05 11.41 -3.78
N ASP A 58 -8.21 10.55 -2.79
CA ASP A 58 -7.67 9.21 -2.89
C ASP A 58 -8.31 8.53 -4.09
N PRO A 59 -7.51 7.94 -4.97
CA PRO A 59 -8.09 7.24 -6.11
C PRO A 59 -9.02 6.13 -5.63
N GLU A 60 -10.15 5.96 -6.31
CA GLU A 60 -11.11 4.92 -5.98
C GLU A 60 -10.47 3.53 -6.07
N PRO A 61 -10.83 2.61 -5.16
CA PRO A 61 -10.34 1.23 -5.24
C PRO A 61 -10.90 0.52 -6.47
N ASP A 62 -10.12 -0.41 -7.02
CA ASP A 62 -10.56 -1.21 -8.18
C ASP A 62 -11.62 -2.24 -7.79
N GLU A 63 -11.47 -2.84 -6.62
CA GLU A 63 -12.45 -3.77 -6.04
C GLU A 63 -12.58 -3.57 -4.54
N VAL A 64 -13.78 -3.80 -4.02
CA VAL A 64 -14.10 -3.69 -2.60
C VAL A 64 -14.82 -4.96 -2.15
N GLN A 65 -14.42 -5.50 -0.99
CA GLN A 65 -15.07 -6.64 -0.36
C GLN A 65 -15.27 -6.37 1.12
N GLU A 66 -16.43 -6.72 1.63
CA GLU A 66 -16.73 -6.65 3.06
C GLU A 66 -16.57 -8.02 3.72
N VAL A 67 -15.78 -8.07 4.79
CA VAL A 67 -15.53 -9.29 5.57
C VAL A 67 -15.71 -8.98 7.06
N ASN A 68 -16.65 -9.64 7.72
CA ASN A 68 -16.92 -9.45 9.16
C ASN A 68 -17.13 -7.98 9.57
N GLY A 69 -17.79 -7.17 8.72
CA GLY A 69 -18.02 -5.75 8.97
C GLY A 69 -16.81 -4.85 8.65
N VAL A 70 -15.75 -5.41 8.11
CA VAL A 70 -14.55 -4.66 7.68
C VAL A 70 -14.52 -4.55 6.16
N THR A 71 -14.33 -3.35 5.64
CA THR A 71 -14.23 -3.10 4.20
C THR A 71 -12.78 -3.24 3.75
N LEU A 72 -12.54 -4.21 2.86
CA LEU A 72 -11.26 -4.43 2.20
C LEU A 72 -11.26 -3.73 0.84
N SER A 73 -10.28 -2.87 0.58
CA SER A 73 -10.16 -2.12 -0.67
C SER A 73 -8.93 -2.57 -1.43
N PHE A 74 -9.14 -3.19 -2.59
CA PHE A 74 -8.07 -3.63 -3.48
C PHE A 74 -7.73 -2.55 -4.49
N ARG A 75 -6.45 -2.36 -4.75
CA ARG A 75 -5.93 -1.49 -5.79
C ARG A 75 -4.79 -2.15 -6.55
N ASP A 76 -4.82 -1.98 -7.86
CA ASP A 76 -3.77 -2.34 -8.77
C ASP A 76 -3.23 -1.06 -9.41
N SER A 77 -1.98 -0.73 -9.17
CA SER A 77 -1.35 0.51 -9.63
C SER A 77 -0.10 0.20 -10.43
N HIS A 78 0.14 1.01 -11.45
CA HIS A 78 1.37 0.94 -12.23
C HIS A 78 2.41 1.87 -11.60
N TYR A 79 3.57 1.31 -11.24
CA TYR A 79 4.73 2.06 -10.79
C TYR A 79 5.80 2.09 -11.87
N ARG A 80 6.33 3.27 -12.13
CA ARG A 80 7.48 3.47 -13.00
C ARG A 80 8.63 4.05 -12.21
N PHE A 81 9.69 3.27 -12.05
CA PHE A 81 10.93 3.72 -11.44
C PHE A 81 11.81 4.31 -12.53
N VAL A 82 12.31 5.52 -12.31
CA VAL A 82 13.00 6.30 -13.34
C VAL A 82 14.25 6.96 -12.78
N PRO A 83 15.25 7.30 -13.65
CA PRO A 83 16.38 8.10 -13.24
C PRO A 83 15.97 9.48 -12.75
N PRO A 84 16.84 10.16 -11.95
CA PRO A 84 16.51 11.48 -11.39
C PRO A 84 16.27 12.58 -12.41
N ASP A 85 16.78 12.42 -13.62
CA ASP A 85 16.67 13.38 -14.74
C ASP A 85 15.52 13.04 -15.71
N TYR A 86 14.73 12.03 -15.40
CA TYR A 86 13.59 11.63 -16.25
C TYR A 86 12.52 12.72 -16.31
N GLU A 87 12.06 13.03 -17.53
CA GLU A 87 10.96 13.94 -17.75
C GLU A 87 9.70 13.18 -18.23
N PRO A 88 8.64 13.14 -17.40
CA PRO A 88 7.38 12.50 -17.80
C PRO A 88 6.73 13.17 -19.00
N SER A 89 6.15 12.40 -19.89
CA SER A 89 5.33 12.92 -20.98
C SER A 89 4.00 13.48 -20.47
N ASP A 90 3.30 14.24 -21.33
CA ASP A 90 1.98 14.78 -20.98
C ASP A 90 0.96 13.69 -20.70
N GLU A 91 1.05 12.55 -21.40
CA GLU A 91 0.21 11.36 -21.16
C GLU A 91 0.50 10.76 -19.78
N GLU A 92 1.77 10.60 -19.43
CA GLU A 92 2.18 10.09 -18.11
C GLU A 92 1.70 11.00 -16.98
N LYS A 93 1.79 12.31 -17.15
CA LYS A 93 1.28 13.28 -16.17
C LYS A 93 -0.23 13.18 -15.98
N LYS A 94 -0.98 12.86 -17.04
CA LYS A 94 -2.42 12.63 -16.95
C LYS A 94 -2.73 11.35 -16.17
N LEU A 95 -1.97 10.28 -16.41
CA LEU A 95 -2.11 9.02 -15.69
C LEU A 95 -1.78 9.18 -14.21
N GLU A 96 -0.76 9.96 -13.86
CA GLU A 96 -0.42 10.29 -12.47
C GLU A 96 -1.57 11.03 -11.77
N ARG A 97 -2.17 12.00 -12.42
CA ARG A 97 -3.29 12.76 -11.87
C ARG A 97 -4.53 11.92 -11.61
N ARG A 98 -4.72 10.85 -12.39
CA ARG A 98 -5.82 9.89 -12.22
C ARG A 98 -5.50 8.80 -11.19
N GLY A 99 -4.26 8.73 -10.68
CA GLY A 99 -3.82 7.67 -9.79
C GLY A 99 -3.57 6.33 -10.51
N GLU A 100 -3.50 6.33 -11.83
CA GLU A 100 -3.25 5.13 -12.64
C GLU A 100 -1.77 4.83 -12.83
N LEU A 101 -0.90 5.83 -12.62
CA LEU A 101 0.55 5.71 -12.70
C LEU A 101 1.20 6.46 -11.55
N THR A 102 2.19 5.84 -10.92
CA THR A 102 3.06 6.48 -9.94
C THR A 102 4.49 6.45 -10.46
N ILE A 103 5.12 7.61 -10.56
CA ILE A 103 6.52 7.74 -11.00
C ILE A 103 7.40 7.97 -9.78
N SER A 104 8.39 7.10 -9.60
CA SER A 104 9.37 7.17 -8.52
C SER A 104 10.77 7.44 -9.09
N TYR A 105 11.40 8.51 -8.65
CA TYR A 105 12.72 8.94 -9.12
C TYR A 105 13.82 8.35 -8.26
N GLY A 106 14.96 8.00 -8.88
CA GLY A 106 16.15 7.54 -8.18
C GLY A 106 16.68 6.18 -8.60
N SER A 107 16.11 5.57 -9.62
CA SER A 107 16.66 4.34 -10.21
C SER A 107 17.71 4.66 -11.30
N ASP A 108 18.53 3.68 -11.65
CA ASP A 108 19.53 3.83 -12.72
C ASP A 108 18.90 3.73 -14.11
N GLU A 109 17.81 3.01 -14.23
CA GLU A 109 17.10 2.75 -15.49
C GLU A 109 15.60 2.92 -15.31
N VAL A 110 14.87 3.06 -16.44
CA VAL A 110 13.40 3.05 -16.43
C VAL A 110 12.92 1.61 -16.22
N GLU A 111 12.16 1.38 -15.16
CA GLU A 111 11.64 0.08 -14.79
C GLU A 111 10.15 0.18 -14.44
N ASP A 112 9.32 -0.60 -15.13
CA ASP A 112 7.88 -0.65 -14.87
C ASP A 112 7.57 -1.83 -13.95
N ARG A 113 6.78 -1.57 -12.89
CA ARG A 113 6.30 -2.60 -11.96
C ARG A 113 4.82 -2.42 -11.65
N GLN A 114 4.16 -3.53 -11.42
CA GLN A 114 2.78 -3.56 -10.96
C GLN A 114 2.76 -3.60 -9.44
N PHE A 115 2.07 -2.65 -8.83
CA PHE A 115 1.87 -2.59 -7.39
C PHE A 115 0.44 -2.98 -7.06
N GLN A 116 0.28 -3.99 -6.22
CA GLN A 116 -1.01 -4.48 -5.77
C GLN A 116 -1.13 -4.35 -4.27
N SER A 117 -2.25 -3.85 -3.80
CA SER A 117 -2.49 -3.66 -2.37
C SER A 117 -3.94 -3.89 -1.98
N VAL A 118 -4.13 -4.35 -0.74
CA VAL A 118 -5.42 -4.37 -0.05
C VAL A 118 -5.27 -3.57 1.23
N ILE A 119 -6.13 -2.59 1.41
CA ILE A 119 -6.12 -1.69 2.58
C ILE A 119 -7.43 -1.86 3.36
N TRP A 120 -7.34 -1.90 4.68
CA TRP A 120 -8.52 -1.90 5.56
C TRP A 120 -8.21 -1.21 6.89
N GLU A 121 -9.26 -0.77 7.55
CA GLU A 121 -9.19 -0.19 8.88
C GLU A 121 -10.06 -1.00 9.85
N LYS A 122 -9.55 -1.22 11.05
CA LYS A 122 -10.27 -1.90 12.12
C LYS A 122 -9.78 -1.41 13.48
N ASP A 123 -10.71 -1.07 14.36
CA ASP A 123 -10.41 -0.68 15.74
C ASP A 123 -9.37 0.45 15.87
N GLY A 124 -9.39 1.42 14.95
CA GLY A 124 -8.47 2.55 14.93
C GLY A 124 -7.07 2.24 14.39
N MET A 125 -6.89 1.05 13.81
CA MET A 125 -5.67 0.64 13.12
C MET A 125 -5.89 0.58 11.62
N SER A 126 -4.90 1.02 10.85
CA SER A 126 -4.83 0.85 9.41
C SER A 126 -3.91 -0.30 9.05
N TYR A 127 -4.37 -1.13 8.14
CA TYR A 127 -3.65 -2.32 7.67
C TYR A 127 -3.49 -2.27 6.17
N ILE A 128 -2.35 -2.71 5.68
CA ILE A 128 -2.08 -2.87 4.25
C ILE A 128 -1.35 -4.19 3.99
N LEU A 129 -1.86 -4.94 3.02
CA LEU A 129 -1.17 -6.08 2.42
C LEU A 129 -0.79 -5.69 1.00
N TYR A 130 0.48 -5.75 0.64
CA TYR A 130 0.93 -5.27 -0.67
C TYR A 130 2.11 -6.05 -1.22
N GLY A 131 2.31 -5.95 -2.53
CA GLY A 131 3.45 -6.52 -3.22
C GLY A 131 3.62 -5.96 -4.61
N PHE A 132 4.83 -6.10 -5.15
CA PHE A 132 5.17 -5.75 -6.52
C PHE A 132 5.23 -7.01 -7.39
N ASP A 133 4.70 -6.93 -8.61
CA ASP A 133 4.75 -8.00 -9.62
C ASP A 133 4.34 -9.36 -9.07
N THR A 134 3.30 -9.39 -8.25
CA THR A 134 2.85 -10.60 -7.56
C THR A 134 2.24 -11.64 -8.50
N GLY A 135 1.68 -11.19 -9.63
CA GLY A 135 0.91 -12.05 -10.53
C GLY A 135 -0.42 -12.53 -9.96
N LEU A 136 -0.81 -12.03 -8.80
CA LEU A 136 -2.07 -12.38 -8.14
C LEU A 136 -3.21 -11.49 -8.65
N ASP A 137 -4.40 -12.07 -8.78
CA ASP A 137 -5.60 -11.31 -9.11
C ASP A 137 -6.23 -10.66 -7.87
N ALA A 138 -7.20 -9.78 -8.10
CA ALA A 138 -7.89 -9.07 -7.03
C ALA A 138 -8.56 -10.03 -6.03
N GLN A 139 -9.21 -11.07 -6.53
CA GLN A 139 -9.87 -12.05 -5.68
C GLN A 139 -8.88 -12.75 -4.75
N THR A 140 -7.74 -13.19 -5.27
CA THR A 140 -6.69 -13.85 -4.45
C THR A 140 -6.13 -12.91 -3.41
N MET A 141 -5.84 -11.66 -3.77
CA MET A 141 -5.36 -10.66 -2.82
C MET A 141 -6.37 -10.37 -1.71
N LEU A 142 -7.65 -10.24 -2.07
CA LEU A 142 -8.74 -10.03 -1.10
C LEU A 142 -8.93 -11.23 -0.18
N GLU A 143 -8.83 -12.46 -0.69
CA GLU A 143 -8.90 -13.68 0.11
C GLU A 143 -7.75 -13.77 1.13
N LEU A 144 -6.53 -13.44 0.71
CA LEU A 144 -5.36 -13.40 1.59
C LEU A 144 -5.54 -12.36 2.71
N ALA A 145 -5.98 -11.16 2.34
CA ALA A 145 -6.26 -10.10 3.30
C ALA A 145 -7.37 -10.49 4.27
N SER A 146 -8.42 -11.15 3.80
CA SER A 146 -9.53 -11.61 4.65
C SER A 146 -9.07 -12.60 5.73
N GLY A 147 -8.06 -13.41 5.44
CA GLY A 147 -7.43 -14.31 6.41
C GLY A 147 -6.65 -13.57 7.52
N LEU A 148 -6.32 -12.30 7.31
CA LEU A 148 -5.65 -11.45 8.30
C LEU A 148 -6.66 -10.59 9.11
N VAL A 149 -7.91 -10.53 8.67
CA VAL A 149 -8.99 -9.82 9.38
C VAL A 149 -9.60 -10.77 10.41
N GLU A 150 -9.15 -10.66 11.63
CA GLU A 150 -9.70 -11.42 12.75
C GLU A 150 -10.12 -10.49 13.90
#